data_04113a1d0ab2950fbef2acb12e576f61
#
_entry.id   04113a1d0ab2950fbef2acb12e576f61
#
_cell.length_a   1.000
_cell.length_b   1.000
_cell.length_c   1.000
_cell.angle_alpha   90.00
_cell.angle_beta   90.00
_cell.angle_gamma   90.00
#
_symmetry.space_group_name_H-M   'P 1'
#
loop_
_entity.id
_entity.type
_entity.pdbx_description
1 polymer ?
#
loop_
_entity_poly.entity_id
_entity_poly.type
_entity_poly.pdbx_seq_one_letter_code
_entity_poly.pdbx_strand_id
1 'polypeptide(L)'
;ADDDALELVDHLRAVLGETPCAAPCWHAITPGVTSLVDALRELRSDPDIEDLAITVGSASWWWSARLQDGRSADSWPFDGRMLFQNDTADSQVDGLALLTSFRLGDLRNALGPPGQHILHTFSTPERTGILYEADYGELRVFSALSCPLRPVDFWNAPVGVAFGTVELASGGETSSIEAEPAWPVGRLTALCSP
;
A
#
# COMPACT_ATOMS: atom_id res chain seq x y z
N ALA A 1 18.24 -8.97 -16.57
CA ALA A 1 17.01 -8.14 -16.62
C ALA A 1 15.73 -9.01 -16.47
N ASP A 2 15.69 -10.15 -17.17
CA ASP A 2 14.50 -11.04 -17.07
C ASP A 2 14.48 -11.85 -15.76
N ASP A 3 15.65 -12.23 -15.23
CA ASP A 3 15.76 -12.96 -13.96
C ASP A 3 15.36 -12.09 -12.78
N ASP A 4 15.76 -10.81 -12.75
CA ASP A 4 15.39 -9.86 -11.69
C ASP A 4 13.89 -9.59 -11.66
N ALA A 5 13.24 -9.54 -12.83
CA ALA A 5 11.80 -9.34 -12.91
C ALA A 5 11.02 -10.58 -12.45
N LEU A 6 11.51 -11.78 -12.75
CA LEU A 6 10.92 -13.04 -12.27
C LEU A 6 11.08 -13.17 -10.76
N GLU A 7 12.26 -12.86 -10.23
CA GLU A 7 12.50 -12.86 -8.78
C GLU A 7 11.59 -11.87 -8.05
N LEU A 8 11.35 -10.68 -8.62
CA LEU A 8 10.43 -9.70 -8.07
C LEU A 8 8.97 -10.18 -8.11
N VAL A 9 8.53 -10.78 -9.22
CA VAL A 9 7.18 -11.34 -9.34
C VAL A 9 6.98 -12.48 -8.34
N ASP A 10 7.97 -13.34 -8.18
CA ASP A 10 7.92 -14.42 -7.21
C ASP A 10 7.96 -13.90 -5.77
N HIS A 11 8.71 -12.83 -5.52
CA HIS A 11 8.72 -12.17 -4.22
C HIS A 11 7.41 -11.40 -3.96
N LEU A 12 6.82 -10.73 -4.96
CA LEU A 12 5.47 -10.18 -4.86
C LEU A 12 4.45 -11.28 -4.54
N ARG A 13 4.52 -12.41 -5.22
CA ARG A 13 3.68 -13.57 -4.91
C ARG A 13 3.91 -14.09 -3.50
N ALA A 14 5.15 -14.15 -3.03
CA ALA A 14 5.48 -14.58 -1.67
C ALA A 14 4.95 -13.59 -0.62
N VAL A 15 5.08 -12.27 -0.85
CA VAL A 15 4.51 -11.22 0.02
C VAL A 15 2.98 -11.22 -0.06
N LEU A 16 2.43 -11.53 -1.24
CA LEU A 16 0.98 -11.62 -1.47
C LEU A 16 0.40 -12.98 -1.05
N GLY A 17 1.24 -13.91 -0.59
CA GLY A 17 0.86 -15.20 -0.06
C GLY A 17 0.73 -16.30 -1.11
N GLU A 18 1.83 -17.00 -1.41
CA GLU A 18 1.77 -18.21 -2.24
C GLU A 18 1.04 -19.38 -1.58
N THR A 19 0.75 -19.31 -0.28
CA THR A 19 -0.01 -20.35 0.41
C THR A 19 -0.62 -19.82 1.71
N PRO A 20 -1.86 -20.12 2.03
CA PRO A 20 -2.77 -21.05 1.38
C PRO A 20 -3.81 -20.40 0.46
N CYS A 21 -3.65 -19.15 0.08
CA CYS A 21 -4.69 -18.43 -0.62
C CYS A 21 -4.22 -17.70 -1.90
N ALA A 22 -5.09 -17.69 -2.93
CA ALA A 22 -4.86 -16.90 -4.13
C ALA A 22 -5.24 -15.42 -3.89
N ALA A 23 -4.56 -14.48 -4.56
CA ALA A 23 -4.93 -13.06 -4.51
C ALA A 23 -6.44 -12.86 -4.81
N PRO A 24 -7.14 -11.96 -4.11
CA PRO A 24 -6.64 -10.92 -3.20
C PRO A 24 -6.56 -11.38 -1.72
N CYS A 25 -5.64 -12.24 -1.40
CA CYS A 25 -5.47 -12.82 -0.08
C CYS A 25 -4.05 -12.60 0.45
N TRP A 26 -3.94 -12.34 1.76
CA TRP A 26 -2.68 -12.23 2.47
C TRP A 26 -2.79 -12.93 3.83
N HIS A 27 -1.86 -13.86 4.15
CA HIS A 27 -1.86 -14.64 5.39
C HIS A 27 -3.24 -15.24 5.74
N ALA A 28 -3.90 -15.89 4.77
CA ALA A 28 -5.27 -16.40 4.88
C ALA A 28 -6.37 -15.34 5.13
N ILE A 29 -6.04 -14.04 5.08
CA ILE A 29 -7.00 -12.96 5.22
C ILE A 29 -7.45 -12.51 3.83
N THR A 30 -8.70 -12.76 3.48
CA THR A 30 -9.32 -12.37 2.22
C THR A 30 -10.39 -11.31 2.49
N PRO A 31 -10.23 -10.06 1.99
CA PRO A 31 -11.28 -9.05 2.10
C PRO A 31 -12.63 -9.54 1.58
N GLY A 32 -13.69 -9.21 2.30
CA GLY A 32 -15.06 -9.64 1.99
C GLY A 32 -15.38 -11.09 2.36
N VAL A 33 -14.41 -11.87 2.88
CA VAL A 33 -14.58 -13.29 3.22
C VAL A 33 -14.19 -13.60 4.66
N THR A 34 -13.00 -13.17 5.07
CA THR A 34 -12.44 -13.50 6.39
C THR A 34 -13.12 -12.70 7.48
N SER A 35 -13.54 -13.38 8.57
CA SER A 35 -14.09 -12.71 9.73
C SER A 35 -13.03 -11.90 10.47
N LEU A 36 -13.43 -10.82 11.16
CA LEU A 36 -12.55 -10.00 11.97
C LEU A 36 -11.83 -10.86 13.04
N VAL A 37 -12.53 -11.78 13.67
CA VAL A 37 -11.95 -12.65 14.72
C VAL A 37 -10.86 -13.55 14.14
N ASP A 38 -11.09 -14.16 12.98
CA ASP A 38 -10.10 -15.02 12.36
C ASP A 38 -8.91 -14.20 11.87
N ALA A 39 -9.15 -13.05 11.23
CA ALA A 39 -8.09 -12.15 10.80
C ALA A 39 -7.21 -11.68 11.98
N LEU A 40 -7.82 -11.26 13.10
CA LEU A 40 -7.06 -10.87 14.29
C LEU A 40 -6.30 -12.03 14.93
N ARG A 41 -6.79 -13.26 14.79
CA ARG A 41 -6.07 -14.46 15.24
C ARG A 41 -4.82 -14.69 14.39
N GLU A 42 -4.95 -14.61 13.08
CA GLU A 42 -3.82 -14.71 12.13
C GLU A 42 -2.75 -13.64 12.44
N LEU A 43 -3.15 -12.36 12.52
CA LEU A 43 -2.22 -11.26 12.83
C LEU A 43 -1.48 -11.47 14.18
N ARG A 44 -2.17 -11.96 15.21
CA ARG A 44 -1.56 -12.22 16.52
C ARG A 44 -0.66 -13.44 16.54
N SER A 45 -0.84 -14.38 15.62
CA SER A 45 -0.02 -15.59 15.53
C SER A 45 1.24 -15.40 14.69
N ASP A 46 1.31 -14.32 13.93
CA ASP A 46 2.45 -13.99 13.08
C ASP A 46 3.59 -13.40 13.94
N PRO A 47 4.75 -14.08 13.99
CA PRO A 47 5.89 -13.62 14.80
C PRO A 47 6.53 -12.33 14.26
N ASP A 48 6.26 -11.97 13.01
CA ASP A 48 6.80 -10.79 12.35
C ASP A 48 5.94 -9.54 12.59
N ILE A 49 4.81 -9.67 13.28
CA ILE A 49 3.93 -8.55 13.62
C ILE A 49 4.20 -8.06 15.04
N GLU A 50 4.53 -6.79 15.15
CA GLU A 50 4.68 -6.07 16.42
C GLU A 50 3.64 -4.94 16.53
N ASP A 51 3.38 -4.51 17.76
CA ASP A 51 2.56 -3.33 18.08
C ASP A 51 1.19 -3.31 17.38
N LEU A 52 0.49 -4.47 17.37
CA LEU A 52 -0.86 -4.55 16.83
C LEU A 52 -1.82 -3.68 17.64
N ALA A 53 -2.22 -2.56 17.05
CA ALA A 53 -3.18 -1.62 17.60
C ALA A 53 -4.55 -1.80 16.93
N ILE A 54 -5.60 -1.91 17.74
CA ILE A 54 -6.98 -2.04 17.25
C ILE A 54 -7.74 -0.77 17.66
N THR A 55 -8.38 -0.16 16.69
CA THR A 55 -9.25 1.02 16.85
C THR A 55 -10.60 0.75 16.21
N VAL A 56 -11.56 1.66 16.39
CA VAL A 56 -12.86 1.54 15.74
C VAL A 56 -12.68 1.49 14.23
N GLY A 57 -13.12 0.39 13.61
CA GLY A 57 -13.10 0.20 12.15
C GLY A 57 -11.73 -0.14 11.56
N SER A 58 -10.66 -0.26 12.38
CA SER A 58 -9.36 -0.66 11.84
C SER A 58 -8.43 -1.34 12.85
N ALA A 59 -7.52 -2.17 12.32
CA ALA A 59 -6.35 -2.65 13.02
C ALA A 59 -5.10 -2.24 12.24
N SER A 60 -4.04 -1.84 12.95
CA SER A 60 -2.75 -1.47 12.35
C SER A 60 -1.61 -2.10 13.11
N TRP A 61 -0.50 -2.37 12.43
CA TRP A 61 0.67 -3.01 13.02
C TRP A 61 1.96 -2.57 12.37
N TRP A 62 3.08 -2.91 13.02
CA TRP A 62 4.43 -2.76 12.53
C TRP A 62 5.07 -4.14 12.33
N TRP A 63 6.01 -4.23 11.39
CA TRP A 63 6.83 -5.44 11.24
C TRP A 63 7.97 -5.45 12.26
N SER A 64 8.26 -6.61 12.87
CA SER A 64 9.38 -6.81 13.82
C SER A 64 10.74 -6.52 13.20
N ALA A 65 10.95 -6.96 11.96
CA ALA A 65 12.02 -6.50 11.12
C ALA A 65 11.57 -5.20 10.46
N ARG A 66 11.61 -4.06 11.17
CA ARG A 66 11.53 -2.76 10.50
C ARG A 66 12.54 -2.83 9.38
N LEU A 67 12.03 -2.81 8.16
CA LEU A 67 12.85 -2.89 6.97
C LEU A 67 13.96 -1.86 7.12
N GLN A 68 15.16 -2.32 7.52
CA GLN A 68 16.28 -1.50 8.03
C GLN A 68 16.88 -0.59 6.96
N ASP A 69 16.31 -0.55 5.78
CA ASP A 69 16.83 0.13 4.59
C ASP A 69 16.55 1.63 4.54
N GLY A 70 16.55 2.31 5.70
CA GLY A 70 16.48 3.78 5.73
C GLY A 70 15.17 4.35 5.17
N ARG A 71 14.10 3.56 5.14
CA ARG A 71 12.78 4.05 4.75
C ARG A 71 12.29 4.96 5.84
N SER A 72 12.09 6.18 5.46
CA SER A 72 11.49 7.18 6.31
C SER A 72 10.13 6.66 6.78
N ALA A 73 10.10 6.20 8.02
CA ALA A 73 8.86 5.91 8.74
C ALA A 73 7.93 7.14 8.81
N ASP A 74 8.40 8.27 8.34
CA ASP A 74 7.72 9.56 8.40
C ASP A 74 6.54 9.68 7.44
N SER A 75 6.42 8.75 6.46
CA SER A 75 5.36 8.84 5.45
C SER A 75 4.08 8.08 5.83
N TRP A 76 4.22 6.98 6.56
CA TRP A 76 3.11 6.12 6.96
C TRP A 76 3.18 5.80 8.45
N PRO A 77 2.05 5.91 9.18
CA PRO A 77 1.99 5.64 10.61
C PRO A 77 1.91 4.15 10.98
N PHE A 78 2.04 3.24 10.00
CA PHE A 78 1.96 1.80 10.18
C PHE A 78 2.62 1.08 8.99
N ASP A 79 3.02 -0.19 9.18
CA ASP A 79 3.50 -1.05 8.09
C ASP A 79 2.38 -1.89 7.47
N GLY A 80 1.35 -2.21 8.26
CA GLY A 80 0.15 -2.86 7.79
C GLY A 80 -1.11 -2.29 8.43
N ARG A 81 -2.21 -2.29 7.68
CA ARG A 81 -3.52 -1.84 8.14
C ARG A 81 -4.63 -2.71 7.56
N MET A 82 -5.55 -3.12 8.41
CA MET A 82 -6.78 -3.83 8.08
C MET A 82 -7.98 -2.94 8.39
N LEU A 83 -8.95 -2.90 7.50
CA LEU A 83 -10.20 -2.16 7.67
C LEU A 83 -11.38 -3.13 7.81
N PHE A 84 -12.36 -2.76 8.64
CA PHE A 84 -13.60 -3.48 8.88
C PHE A 84 -14.70 -2.49 9.29
N GLN A 85 -15.98 -2.79 8.98
CA GLN A 85 -17.06 -1.85 9.21
C GLN A 85 -17.46 -1.73 10.68
N ASN A 86 -17.46 -2.86 11.40
CA ASN A 86 -17.92 -2.94 12.78
C ASN A 86 -16.97 -3.77 13.64
N ASP A 87 -16.91 -3.47 14.93
CA ASP A 87 -16.09 -4.19 15.91
C ASP A 87 -16.78 -5.45 16.45
N THR A 88 -17.69 -6.06 15.67
CA THR A 88 -18.39 -7.28 16.05
C THR A 88 -17.66 -8.52 15.55
N ALA A 89 -17.83 -9.63 16.26
CA ALA A 89 -17.17 -10.91 15.91
C ALA A 89 -17.51 -11.39 14.49
N ASP A 90 -18.73 -11.10 14.02
CA ASP A 90 -19.21 -11.50 12.69
C ASP A 90 -18.85 -10.49 11.60
N SER A 91 -18.16 -9.39 11.93
CA SER A 91 -17.70 -8.42 10.94
C SER A 91 -16.67 -9.06 10.03
N GLN A 92 -16.74 -8.74 8.75
CA GLN A 92 -15.74 -9.16 7.78
C GLN A 92 -14.67 -8.09 7.60
N VAL A 93 -13.49 -8.50 7.17
CA VAL A 93 -12.44 -7.60 6.72
C VAL A 93 -12.87 -6.97 5.41
N ASP A 94 -12.93 -5.64 5.34
CA ASP A 94 -13.26 -4.91 4.12
C ASP A 94 -12.05 -4.74 3.21
N GLY A 95 -10.89 -4.50 3.80
CA GLY A 95 -9.66 -4.29 3.05
C GLY A 95 -8.39 -4.38 3.88
N LEU A 96 -7.29 -4.53 3.16
CA LEU A 96 -5.93 -4.60 3.68
C LEU A 96 -5.04 -3.62 2.92
N ALA A 97 -4.15 -2.95 3.64
CA ALA A 97 -3.07 -2.16 3.08
C ALA A 97 -1.75 -2.56 3.75
N LEU A 98 -0.74 -2.83 2.95
CA LEU A 98 0.56 -3.33 3.41
C LEU A 98 1.68 -2.51 2.77
N LEU A 99 2.64 -2.05 3.56
CA LEU A 99 3.90 -1.52 3.04
C LEU A 99 4.80 -2.68 2.63
N THR A 100 5.46 -2.51 1.51
CA THR A 100 6.37 -3.53 0.95
C THR A 100 7.81 -3.02 0.91
N SER A 101 8.73 -3.93 0.63
CA SER A 101 10.14 -3.61 0.37
C SER A 101 10.39 -3.06 -1.04
N PHE A 102 9.41 -3.06 -1.91
CA PHE A 102 9.54 -2.62 -3.30
C PHE A 102 9.51 -1.11 -3.47
N ARG A 103 10.02 -0.68 -4.61
CA ARG A 103 9.96 0.70 -5.10
C ARG A 103 9.09 0.76 -6.36
N LEU A 104 8.58 1.93 -6.68
CA LEU A 104 7.81 2.14 -7.92
C LEU A 104 8.58 1.73 -9.18
N GLY A 105 9.91 1.93 -9.19
CA GLY A 105 10.77 1.49 -10.29
C GLY A 105 10.80 -0.03 -10.48
N ASP A 106 10.77 -0.77 -9.39
CA ASP A 106 10.76 -2.23 -9.40
C ASP A 106 9.45 -2.74 -9.99
N LEU A 107 8.32 -2.19 -9.54
CA LEU A 107 7.00 -2.53 -10.07
C LEU A 107 6.85 -2.22 -11.55
N ARG A 108 7.36 -1.07 -12.00
CA ARG A 108 7.38 -0.72 -13.41
C ARG A 108 8.08 -1.78 -14.26
N ASN A 109 9.21 -2.26 -13.77
CA ASN A 109 10.00 -3.24 -14.50
C ASN A 109 9.31 -4.62 -14.54
N ALA A 110 8.62 -4.99 -13.46
CA ALA A 110 7.96 -6.28 -13.33
C ALA A 110 6.56 -6.32 -13.97
N LEU A 111 5.73 -5.30 -13.72
CA LEU A 111 4.31 -5.29 -14.11
C LEU A 111 4.01 -4.39 -15.31
N GLY A 112 4.97 -3.56 -15.73
CA GLY A 112 4.71 -2.56 -16.77
C GLY A 112 3.85 -1.38 -16.29
N PRO A 113 3.21 -0.64 -17.20
CA PRO A 113 2.34 0.47 -16.84
C PRO A 113 1.02 -0.05 -16.22
N PRO A 114 0.45 0.67 -15.24
CA PRO A 114 -0.85 0.34 -14.68
C PRO A 114 -1.97 0.57 -15.69
N GLY A 115 -3.10 -0.11 -15.47
CA GLY A 115 -4.31 0.11 -16.25
C GLY A 115 -4.89 1.51 -16.03
N GLN A 116 -4.87 1.97 -14.79
CA GLN A 116 -5.32 3.29 -14.36
C GLN A 116 -4.47 3.77 -13.19
N HIS A 117 -4.31 5.08 -13.04
CA HIS A 117 -3.74 5.64 -11.83
C HIS A 117 -4.45 6.94 -11.43
N ILE A 118 -4.40 7.22 -10.13
CA ILE A 118 -5.01 8.39 -9.51
C ILE A 118 -3.95 9.10 -8.68
N LEU A 119 -3.97 10.41 -8.73
CA LEU A 119 -3.11 11.28 -7.93
C LEU A 119 -3.97 12.07 -6.96
N HIS A 120 -3.73 11.92 -5.68
CA HIS A 120 -4.35 12.73 -4.65
C HIS A 120 -3.29 13.67 -4.07
N THR A 121 -3.51 14.97 -4.19
CA THR A 121 -2.67 15.94 -3.48
C THR A 121 -3.16 16.08 -2.05
N PHE A 122 -2.24 16.12 -1.11
CA PHE A 122 -2.55 16.42 0.28
C PHE A 122 -1.62 17.51 0.82
N SER A 123 -2.15 18.31 1.72
CA SER A 123 -1.38 19.35 2.40
C SER A 123 -1.67 19.30 3.90
N THR A 124 -0.61 19.27 4.69
CA THR A 124 -0.66 19.43 6.14
C THR A 124 0.16 20.67 6.51
N PRO A 125 0.05 21.19 7.74
CA PRO A 125 0.89 22.31 8.17
C PRO A 125 2.40 22.05 8.04
N GLU A 126 2.80 20.78 8.05
CA GLU A 126 4.20 20.37 8.07
C GLU A 126 4.72 20.00 6.68
N ARG A 127 3.83 19.53 5.77
CA ARG A 127 4.24 19.04 4.46
C ARG A 127 3.12 19.06 3.44
N THR A 128 3.51 19.23 2.18
CA THR A 128 2.67 18.95 1.01
C THR A 128 3.19 17.68 0.33
N GLY A 129 2.30 16.87 -0.20
CA GLY A 129 2.67 15.64 -0.87
C GLY A 129 1.60 15.17 -1.86
N ILE A 130 1.90 14.05 -2.48
CA ILE A 130 1.04 13.36 -3.43
C ILE A 130 0.91 11.92 -2.98
N LEU A 131 -0.30 11.43 -2.86
CA LEU A 131 -0.57 10.00 -2.79
C LEU A 131 -0.79 9.53 -4.23
N TYR A 132 0.10 8.70 -4.71
CA TYR A 132 -0.02 8.00 -5.99
C TYR A 132 -0.72 6.68 -5.76
N GLU A 133 -1.78 6.41 -6.50
CA GLU A 133 -2.47 5.13 -6.54
C GLU A 133 -2.47 4.59 -7.98
N ALA A 134 -2.25 3.31 -8.15
CA ALA A 134 -2.26 2.62 -9.43
C ALA A 134 -3.02 1.31 -9.35
N ASP A 135 -3.82 1.03 -10.37
CA ASP A 135 -4.63 -0.18 -10.48
C ASP A 135 -3.96 -1.17 -11.44
N TYR A 136 -3.72 -2.37 -10.93
CA TYR A 136 -3.22 -3.53 -11.65
C TYR A 136 -4.26 -4.68 -11.63
N GLY A 137 -5.56 -4.36 -11.60
CA GLY A 137 -6.65 -5.30 -11.55
C GLY A 137 -7.03 -5.68 -10.12
N GLU A 138 -6.62 -6.84 -9.64
CA GLU A 138 -6.90 -7.28 -8.26
C GLU A 138 -5.99 -6.63 -7.22
N LEU A 139 -4.90 -6.00 -7.67
CA LEU A 139 -3.90 -5.34 -6.87
C LEU A 139 -3.95 -3.83 -7.07
N ARG A 140 -4.20 -3.08 -6.01
CA ARG A 140 -3.94 -1.64 -5.99
C ARG A 140 -2.58 -1.38 -5.35
N VAL A 141 -1.84 -0.50 -5.99
CA VAL A 141 -0.52 -0.07 -5.53
C VAL A 141 -0.62 1.38 -5.10
N PHE A 142 0.01 1.74 -4.02
CA PHE A 142 0.05 3.13 -3.57
C PHE A 142 1.44 3.54 -3.11
N SER A 143 1.72 4.85 -3.17
CA SER A 143 2.97 5.43 -2.67
C SER A 143 2.74 6.87 -2.22
N ALA A 144 3.24 7.22 -1.05
CA ALA A 144 3.24 8.60 -0.58
C ALA A 144 4.53 9.30 -1.01
N LEU A 145 4.38 10.40 -1.73
CA LEU A 145 5.44 11.18 -2.32
C LEU A 145 5.48 12.56 -1.67
N SER A 146 6.64 12.97 -1.18
CA SER A 146 6.82 14.30 -0.57
C SER A 146 7.23 15.33 -1.61
N CYS A 147 6.70 16.54 -1.51
CA CYS A 147 7.15 17.68 -2.31
C CYS A 147 8.33 18.41 -1.64
N PRO A 148 9.30 18.93 -2.43
CA PRO A 148 9.41 18.86 -3.88
C PRO A 148 9.82 17.48 -4.40
N LEU A 149 9.27 17.05 -5.52
CA LEU A 149 9.48 15.73 -6.09
C LEU A 149 10.37 15.80 -7.33
N ARG A 150 11.47 15.07 -7.32
CA ARG A 150 12.31 14.83 -8.50
C ARG A 150 11.93 13.51 -9.18
N PRO A 151 12.16 13.34 -10.49
CA PRO A 151 11.86 12.07 -11.18
C PRO A 151 12.48 10.83 -10.52
N VAL A 152 13.71 10.96 -10.00
CA VAL A 152 14.39 9.88 -9.29
C VAL A 152 13.71 9.51 -7.97
N ASP A 153 13.14 10.49 -7.27
CA ASP A 153 12.45 10.26 -5.99
C ASP A 153 11.16 9.46 -6.23
N PHE A 154 10.46 9.70 -7.35
CA PHE A 154 9.29 8.93 -7.76
C PHE A 154 9.65 7.44 -7.94
N TRP A 155 10.68 7.15 -8.73
CA TRP A 155 11.05 5.75 -9.00
C TRP A 155 11.62 5.01 -7.79
N ASN A 156 12.21 5.74 -6.85
CA ASN A 156 12.73 5.19 -5.59
C ASN A 156 11.72 5.18 -4.44
N ALA A 157 10.52 5.71 -4.66
CA ALA A 157 9.52 5.77 -3.61
C ALA A 157 9.07 4.36 -3.18
N PRO A 158 8.93 4.13 -1.86
CA PRO A 158 8.44 2.88 -1.33
C PRO A 158 6.99 2.65 -1.75
N VAL A 159 6.64 1.41 -1.93
CA VAL A 159 5.32 0.99 -2.40
C VAL A 159 4.57 0.27 -1.30
N GLY A 160 3.30 0.63 -1.16
CA GLY A 160 2.32 -0.20 -0.48
C GLY A 160 1.40 -0.89 -1.48
N VAL A 161 0.82 -1.99 -1.06
CA VAL A 161 -0.21 -2.73 -1.79
C VAL A 161 -1.51 -2.73 -1.01
N ALA A 162 -2.63 -2.70 -1.71
CA ALA A 162 -3.94 -2.72 -1.09
C ALA A 162 -4.88 -3.70 -1.79
N PHE A 163 -5.68 -4.38 -0.99
CA PHE A 163 -6.69 -5.36 -1.40
C PHE A 163 -8.05 -4.97 -0.83
N GLY A 164 -9.12 -5.23 -1.55
CA GLY A 164 -10.46 -4.89 -1.12
C GLY A 164 -10.71 -3.38 -1.05
N THR A 165 -11.64 -2.98 -0.18
CA THR A 165 -12.02 -1.57 -0.02
C THR A 165 -11.12 -0.91 1.02
N VAL A 166 -10.16 -0.12 0.58
CA VAL A 166 -9.27 0.68 1.43
C VAL A 166 -9.32 2.13 0.97
N GLU A 167 -9.70 3.03 1.88
CA GLU A 167 -9.50 4.46 1.68
C GLU A 167 -8.10 4.83 2.15
N LEU A 168 -7.21 5.12 1.21
CA LEU A 168 -5.82 5.47 1.48
C LEU A 168 -5.65 6.96 1.76
N ALA A 169 -6.52 7.79 1.23
CA ALA A 169 -6.52 9.23 1.44
C ALA A 169 -7.46 9.60 2.60
N SER A 170 -6.96 9.74 3.81
CA SER A 170 -7.71 10.24 4.95
C SER A 170 -7.13 11.55 5.49
N GLY A 171 -7.93 12.61 5.44
CA GLY A 171 -7.72 13.84 6.21
C GLY A 171 -6.93 14.93 5.46
N GLY A 172 -7.62 15.72 4.67
CA GLY A 172 -7.14 16.92 4.02
C GLY A 172 -8.03 17.29 2.84
N GLU A 173 -7.89 18.48 2.29
CA GLU A 173 -8.48 18.81 0.99
C GLU A 173 -7.74 17.94 -0.05
N THR A 174 -8.39 16.90 -0.52
CA THR A 174 -7.87 16.02 -1.57
C THR A 174 -8.49 16.43 -2.89
N SER A 175 -7.67 16.82 -3.86
CA SER A 175 -8.08 16.86 -5.27
C SER A 175 -7.58 15.59 -5.93
N SER A 176 -8.47 14.81 -6.51
CA SER A 176 -8.12 13.63 -7.31
C SER A 176 -8.00 14.00 -8.78
N ILE A 177 -6.94 13.55 -9.41
CA ILE A 177 -6.74 13.69 -10.86
C ILE A 177 -6.57 12.28 -11.41
N GLU A 178 -7.56 11.85 -12.19
CA GLU A 178 -7.40 10.66 -13.02
C GLU A 178 -6.39 10.97 -14.14
N ALA A 179 -5.46 10.07 -14.35
CA ALA A 179 -4.45 10.23 -15.37
C ALA A 179 -4.47 9.04 -16.34
N GLU A 180 -4.12 9.30 -17.59
CA GLU A 180 -4.00 8.28 -18.64
C GLU A 180 -2.90 7.25 -18.27
N PRO A 181 -2.91 6.04 -18.87
CA PRO A 181 -2.04 4.92 -18.52
C PRO A 181 -0.53 5.14 -18.79
N ALA A 182 -0.09 6.38 -18.94
CA ALA A 182 1.32 6.75 -19.01
C ALA A 182 1.83 7.16 -17.63
N TRP A 183 3.06 6.77 -17.30
CA TRP A 183 3.67 7.13 -16.01
C TRP A 183 3.70 8.65 -15.83
N PRO A 184 3.14 9.20 -14.74
CA PRO A 184 2.81 10.63 -14.64
C PRO A 184 3.98 11.52 -14.19
N VAL A 185 5.23 11.07 -14.26
CA VAL A 185 6.39 11.73 -13.64
C VAL A 185 6.48 13.23 -13.97
N GLY A 186 6.23 13.60 -15.23
CA GLY A 186 6.25 15.01 -15.62
C GLY A 186 5.09 15.86 -15.03
N ARG A 187 3.94 15.24 -14.77
CA ARG A 187 2.79 15.90 -14.12
C ARG A 187 2.99 16.01 -12.62
N LEU A 188 3.60 14.99 -12.00
CA LEU A 188 3.87 14.96 -10.55
C LEU A 188 4.76 16.12 -10.11
N THR A 189 5.80 16.43 -10.87
CA THR A 189 6.67 17.58 -10.56
C THR A 189 5.91 18.90 -10.63
N ALA A 190 4.95 19.03 -11.55
CA ALA A 190 4.11 20.23 -11.67
C ALA A 190 3.12 20.36 -10.48
N LEU A 191 2.58 19.26 -9.96
CA LEU A 191 1.68 19.27 -8.80
C LEU A 191 2.40 19.65 -7.49
N CYS A 192 3.71 19.46 -7.42
CA CYS A 192 4.54 19.87 -6.29
C CYS A 192 5.09 21.30 -6.40
N SER A 193 4.74 22.03 -7.46
CA SER A 193 5.16 23.43 -7.60
C SER A 193 4.22 24.33 -6.79
N PRO A 194 4.75 25.28 -6.01
CA PRO A 194 3.95 26.20 -5.20
C PRO A 194 3.12 27.14 -6.09
#